data_cec851cc3a560158cc73aae7e0eda6d3
#
_entry.id   cec851cc3a560158cc73aae7e0eda6d3
#
_cell.length_a   1.000
_cell.length_b   1.000
_cell.length_c   1.000
_cell.angle_alpha   90.00
_cell.angle_beta   90.00
_cell.angle_gamma   90.00
#
_symmetry.space_group_name_H-M   'P 1'
#
loop_
_entity.id
_entity.type
_entity.pdbx_description
1 polymer ?
#
loop_
_entity_poly.entity_id
_entity_poly.type
_entity_poly.pdbx_seq_one_letter_code
_entity_poly.pdbx_strand_id
1 'polypeptide(L)'
;MCMVVKGKPKFRRSLFPHTYYKVLTTSVEGLFFSPYQASFVEIGKDYKISEDTEPDVRPWLYDEWEVYGGCYHLFRKKEDADRIAKYLTEMDGVKHVVVKAVVPAGTRCVKGTFGNAKSVAVRRVRYKKID
;
A
#
# COMPACT_ATOMS: atom_id res chain seq x y z
N MET A 1 8.96 -6.40 -4.72
CA MET A 1 7.94 -7.46 -4.65
C MET A 1 6.57 -6.83 -4.71
N CYS A 2 5.68 -7.38 -5.51
CA CYS A 2 4.35 -6.82 -5.71
C CYS A 2 3.28 -7.64 -5.01
N MET A 3 2.10 -7.07 -4.88
CA MET A 3 0.97 -7.76 -4.28
C MET A 3 0.44 -8.83 -5.23
N VAL A 4 0.07 -9.99 -4.70
CA VAL A 4 -0.44 -11.13 -5.46
C VAL A 4 -1.93 -11.33 -5.16
N VAL A 5 -2.70 -11.62 -6.20
CA VAL A 5 -4.15 -11.84 -6.13
C VAL A 5 -4.49 -13.14 -6.86
N LYS A 6 -5.43 -13.91 -6.33
CA LYS A 6 -5.96 -15.09 -7.04
C LYS A 6 -6.96 -14.66 -8.10
N GLY A 7 -6.77 -15.16 -9.32
CA GLY A 7 -7.59 -14.78 -10.47
C GLY A 7 -7.28 -13.37 -10.95
N LYS A 8 -7.85 -12.98 -12.09
CA LYS A 8 -7.64 -11.65 -12.65
C LYS A 8 -8.21 -10.60 -11.69
N PRO A 9 -7.38 -9.63 -11.25
CA PRO A 9 -7.83 -8.62 -10.29
C PRO A 9 -9.01 -7.81 -10.81
N LYS A 10 -10.03 -7.66 -9.97
CA LYS A 10 -11.17 -6.77 -10.22
C LYS A 10 -11.22 -5.74 -9.12
N PHE A 11 -10.93 -4.50 -9.48
CA PHE A 11 -11.01 -3.38 -8.54
C PHE A 11 -12.48 -3.02 -8.33
N ARG A 12 -12.94 -3.13 -7.10
CA ARG A 12 -14.33 -2.85 -6.71
C ARG A 12 -14.37 -1.67 -5.76
N ARG A 13 -15.45 -0.89 -5.84
CA ARG A 13 -15.64 0.25 -4.93
C ARG A 13 -15.99 -0.24 -3.54
N SER A 14 -15.31 0.30 -2.53
CA SER A 14 -15.63 0.01 -1.13
C SER A 14 -16.94 0.66 -0.74
N LEU A 15 -17.75 -0.02 0.09
CA LEU A 15 -19.01 0.52 0.59
C LEU A 15 -18.79 1.46 1.77
N PHE A 16 -17.73 1.25 2.53
CA PHE A 16 -17.41 2.00 3.75
C PHE A 16 -15.99 2.53 3.71
N PRO A 17 -15.67 3.59 4.44
CA PRO A 17 -14.28 4.01 4.61
C PRO A 17 -13.53 2.95 5.42
N HIS A 18 -12.23 2.80 5.10
CA HIS A 18 -11.37 1.86 5.79
C HIS A 18 -10.08 2.53 6.24
N THR A 19 -9.50 2.03 7.32
CA THR A 19 -8.16 2.39 7.75
C THR A 19 -7.24 1.19 7.57
N TYR A 20 -6.20 1.39 6.76
CA TYR A 20 -5.14 0.41 6.52
C TYR A 20 -3.82 1.00 7.00
N TYR A 21 -2.72 0.38 6.66
CA TYR A 21 -1.40 0.75 7.17
C TYR A 21 -0.38 0.77 6.05
N LYS A 22 0.55 1.71 6.12
CA LYS A 22 1.62 1.86 5.14
C LYS A 22 2.95 1.92 5.87
N VAL A 23 3.95 1.22 5.34
CA VAL A 23 5.33 1.31 5.80
C VAL A 23 6.03 2.38 4.98
N LEU A 24 6.65 3.34 5.64
CA LEU A 24 7.37 4.43 5.00
C LEU A 24 8.80 4.50 5.54
N THR A 25 9.73 4.83 4.67
CA THR A 25 11.10 5.13 5.05
C THR A 25 11.18 6.59 5.49
N THR A 26 11.88 6.86 6.60
CA THR A 26 12.13 8.24 7.05
C THR A 26 13.55 8.64 6.70
N SER A 27 13.71 9.86 6.17
CA SER A 27 15.02 10.46 5.99
C SER A 27 15.48 11.14 7.27
N VAL A 28 16.75 11.55 7.31
CA VAL A 28 17.31 12.33 8.43
C VAL A 28 16.62 13.69 8.59
N GLU A 29 15.94 14.16 7.55
CA GLU A 29 15.22 15.44 7.55
C GLU A 29 13.76 15.29 7.96
N GLY A 30 13.32 14.08 8.33
CA GLY A 30 11.95 13.81 8.73
C GLY A 30 10.96 13.67 7.56
N LEU A 31 11.48 13.57 6.34
CA LEU A 31 10.65 13.33 5.18
C LEU A 31 10.28 11.84 5.07
N PHE A 32 9.11 11.56 4.51
CA PHE A 32 8.64 10.20 4.32
C PHE A 32 8.73 9.78 2.86
N PHE A 33 9.14 8.54 2.64
CA PHE A 33 9.24 7.95 1.30
C PHE A 33 8.55 6.60 1.27
N SER A 34 7.93 6.28 0.14
CA SER A 34 7.50 4.91 -0.10
C SER A 34 8.72 4.05 -0.40
N PRO A 35 8.97 2.93 0.33
CA PRO A 35 10.20 2.15 0.15
C PRO A 35 10.31 1.47 -1.22
N TYR A 36 9.19 1.28 -1.91
CA TYR A 36 9.16 0.58 -3.20
C TYR A 36 8.92 1.50 -4.40
N GLN A 37 8.58 2.76 -4.19
CA GLN A 37 8.22 3.69 -5.25
C GLN A 37 9.02 4.98 -5.23
N ALA A 38 10.08 5.08 -4.45
CA ALA A 38 11.01 6.21 -4.41
C ALA A 38 10.34 7.60 -4.53
N SER A 39 9.13 7.74 -4.03
CA SER A 39 8.37 8.98 -4.09
C SER A 39 8.10 9.52 -2.69
N PHE A 40 8.09 10.85 -2.58
CA PHE A 40 7.76 11.51 -1.32
C PHE A 40 6.30 11.28 -0.96
N VAL A 41 6.06 11.14 0.35
CA VAL A 41 4.72 11.04 0.90
C VAL A 41 4.51 12.16 1.90
N GLU A 42 3.48 12.97 1.68
CA GLU A 42 3.07 14.01 2.60
C GLU A 42 1.92 13.52 3.47
N ILE A 43 2.08 13.66 4.79
CA ILE A 43 1.02 13.33 5.74
C ILE A 43 -0.11 14.35 5.61
N GLY A 44 -1.35 13.86 5.53
CA GLY A 44 -2.54 14.70 5.43
C GLY A 44 -2.96 15.06 4.02
N LYS A 45 -2.13 14.76 3.02
CA LYS A 45 -2.46 15.02 1.63
C LYS A 45 -3.33 13.88 1.06
N ASP A 46 -4.31 14.24 0.25
CA ASP A 46 -5.16 13.27 -0.46
C ASP A 46 -4.48 12.86 -1.76
N TYR A 47 -4.16 11.57 -1.88
CA TYR A 47 -3.56 10.99 -3.08
C TYR A 47 -4.63 10.24 -3.86
N LYS A 48 -4.81 10.61 -5.12
CA LYS A 48 -5.80 9.99 -5.99
C LYS A 48 -5.17 9.71 -7.35
N ILE A 49 -5.39 8.51 -7.85
CA ILE A 49 -4.97 8.13 -9.20
C ILE A 49 -6.10 8.48 -10.17
N SER A 50 -5.73 9.09 -11.30
CA SER A 50 -6.68 9.45 -12.35
C SER A 50 -7.47 8.21 -12.81
N GLU A 51 -8.77 8.38 -13.03
CA GLU A 51 -9.62 7.30 -13.57
C GLU A 51 -9.14 6.83 -14.95
N ASP A 52 -8.43 7.68 -15.68
CA ASP A 52 -7.88 7.34 -17.00
C ASP A 52 -6.64 6.45 -16.91
N THR A 53 -6.02 6.34 -15.74
CA THR A 53 -4.88 5.48 -15.51
C THR A 53 -5.36 4.10 -15.09
N GLU A 54 -5.09 3.09 -15.91
CA GLU A 54 -5.45 1.71 -15.58
C GLU A 54 -4.45 1.10 -14.57
N PRO A 55 -4.91 0.26 -13.63
CA PRO A 55 -4.00 -0.51 -12.80
C PRO A 55 -3.12 -1.43 -13.65
N ASP A 56 -1.84 -1.50 -13.32
CA ASP A 56 -0.90 -2.40 -13.98
C ASP A 56 -0.97 -3.77 -13.31
N VAL A 57 -1.64 -4.71 -13.96
CA VAL A 57 -1.81 -6.08 -13.46
C VAL A 57 -1.23 -7.06 -14.48
N ARG A 58 -0.56 -8.10 -14.00
CA ARG A 58 0.13 -9.08 -14.86
C ARG A 58 -0.09 -10.50 -14.37
N PRO A 59 -0.25 -11.48 -15.29
CA PRO A 59 -0.27 -12.88 -14.89
C PRO A 59 1.02 -13.25 -14.14
N TRP A 60 0.89 -14.10 -13.14
CA TRP A 60 2.02 -14.61 -12.35
C TRP A 60 2.13 -16.12 -12.49
N LEU A 61 1.92 -16.86 -11.41
CA LEU A 61 2.01 -18.32 -11.41
C LEU A 61 0.61 -18.93 -11.28
N TYR A 62 0.30 -19.94 -12.09
CA TYR A 62 -0.98 -20.63 -12.08
C TYR A 62 -2.16 -19.66 -12.28
N ASP A 63 -3.07 -19.57 -11.33
CA ASP A 63 -4.22 -18.68 -11.35
C ASP A 63 -3.95 -17.34 -10.63
N GLU A 64 -2.69 -17.06 -10.29
CA GLU A 64 -2.30 -15.85 -9.58
C GLU A 64 -1.91 -14.72 -10.51
N TRP A 65 -2.16 -13.49 -10.07
CA TRP A 65 -1.81 -12.26 -10.79
C TRP A 65 -1.06 -11.33 -9.86
N GLU A 66 -0.13 -10.57 -10.41
CA GLU A 66 0.56 -9.52 -9.67
C GLU A 66 -0.06 -8.16 -9.97
N VAL A 67 -0.18 -7.33 -8.92
CA VAL A 67 -0.61 -5.94 -9.04
C VAL A 67 0.63 -5.07 -8.82
N TYR A 68 1.02 -4.31 -9.85
CA TYR A 68 2.23 -3.47 -9.82
C TYR A 68 1.90 -2.00 -9.56
N GLY A 69 1.61 -1.25 -10.59
CA GLY A 69 1.41 0.20 -10.54
C GLY A 69 -0.05 0.61 -10.73
N GLY A 70 -0.27 1.92 -10.79
CA GLY A 70 -1.61 2.47 -10.94
C GLY A 70 -2.47 2.37 -9.70
N CYS A 71 -1.87 2.12 -8.54
CA CYS A 71 -2.56 2.02 -7.26
C CYS A 71 -1.58 2.19 -6.10
N TYR A 72 -2.10 2.35 -4.90
CA TYR A 72 -1.31 2.43 -3.67
C TYR A 72 -1.42 1.10 -2.93
N HIS A 73 -0.28 0.52 -2.55
CA HIS A 73 -0.19 -0.77 -1.86
C HIS A 73 -0.16 -0.55 -0.35
N LEU A 74 -1.10 -1.16 0.37
CA LEU A 74 -1.26 -0.99 1.80
C LEU A 74 -1.34 -2.34 2.50
N PHE A 75 -1.02 -2.37 3.79
CA PHE A 75 -1.23 -3.55 4.62
C PHE A 75 -2.59 -3.44 5.32
N ARG A 76 -3.30 -4.56 5.40
CA ARG A 76 -4.62 -4.59 6.02
C ARG A 76 -4.56 -4.67 7.53
N LYS A 77 -3.45 -5.17 8.09
CA LYS A 77 -3.27 -5.34 9.53
C LYS A 77 -2.04 -4.58 10.01
N LYS A 78 -2.19 -3.89 11.16
CA LYS A 78 -1.09 -3.14 11.76
C LYS A 78 0.07 -4.06 12.13
N GLU A 79 -0.20 -5.26 12.65
CA GLU A 79 0.82 -6.23 13.04
C GLU A 79 1.71 -6.62 11.85
N ASP A 80 1.12 -6.81 10.68
CA ASP A 80 1.89 -7.13 9.47
C ASP A 80 2.76 -5.95 9.06
N ALA A 81 2.22 -4.73 9.09
CA ALA A 81 2.98 -3.54 8.76
C ALA A 81 4.14 -3.32 9.75
N ASP A 82 3.89 -3.50 11.05
CA ASP A 82 4.92 -3.37 12.09
C ASP A 82 6.05 -4.38 11.87
N ARG A 83 5.71 -5.62 11.56
CA ARG A 83 6.67 -6.68 11.29
C ARG A 83 7.55 -6.36 10.07
N ILE A 84 6.94 -5.91 8.99
CA ILE A 84 7.65 -5.54 7.76
C ILE A 84 8.53 -4.31 7.99
N ALA A 85 8.05 -3.31 8.72
CA ALA A 85 8.85 -2.12 9.04
C ALA A 85 10.09 -2.48 9.85
N LYS A 86 9.94 -3.36 10.85
CA LYS A 86 11.07 -3.85 11.66
C LYS A 86 12.08 -4.60 10.80
N TYR A 87 11.59 -5.49 9.95
CA TYR A 87 12.44 -6.29 9.05
C TYR A 87 13.24 -5.39 8.10
N LEU A 88 12.61 -4.42 7.49
CA LEU A 88 13.28 -3.51 6.56
C LEU A 88 14.29 -2.62 7.28
N THR A 89 13.98 -2.15 8.48
CA THR A 89 14.91 -1.35 9.29
C THR A 89 16.16 -2.17 9.63
N GLU A 90 16.01 -3.43 9.99
CA GLU A 90 17.13 -4.32 10.30
C GLU A 90 17.96 -4.65 9.06
N MET A 91 17.31 -4.79 7.89
CA MET A 91 18.00 -5.15 6.65
C MET A 91 18.87 -4.05 6.08
N ASP A 92 18.35 -2.84 5.96
CA ASP A 92 19.05 -1.75 5.28
C ASP A 92 19.59 -0.68 6.21
N GLY A 93 19.31 -0.77 7.51
CA GLY A 93 19.77 0.20 8.51
C GLY A 93 19.08 1.55 8.44
N VAL A 94 18.05 1.69 7.61
CA VAL A 94 17.27 2.92 7.48
C VAL A 94 15.97 2.75 8.26
N LYS A 95 15.61 3.77 9.05
CA LYS A 95 14.40 3.69 9.87
C LYS A 95 13.15 3.63 9.00
N HIS A 96 12.33 2.61 9.22
CA HIS A 96 11.02 2.46 8.62
C HIS A 96 9.96 2.64 9.70
N VAL A 97 8.89 3.33 9.36
CA VAL A 97 7.79 3.61 10.29
C VAL A 97 6.46 3.20 9.66
N VAL A 98 5.47 2.96 10.51
CA VAL A 98 4.11 2.63 10.07
C VAL A 98 3.24 3.87 10.26
N VAL A 99 2.44 4.17 9.25
CA VAL A 99 1.45 5.22 9.30
C VAL A 99 0.08 4.66 8.97
N LYS A 100 -0.97 5.32 9.40
CA LYS A 100 -2.34 4.99 9.01
C LYS A 100 -2.58 5.44 7.57
N ALA A 101 -3.33 4.64 6.84
CA ALA A 101 -3.75 4.92 5.47
C ALA A 101 -5.28 4.93 5.44
N VAL A 102 -5.87 6.12 5.37
CA VAL A 102 -7.32 6.29 5.37
C VAL A 102 -7.82 6.25 3.94
N VAL A 103 -8.73 5.33 3.67
CA VAL A 103 -9.30 5.11 2.34
C VAL A 103 -10.78 5.47 2.41
N PRO A 104 -11.23 6.50 1.67
CA PRO A 104 -12.63 6.91 1.71
C PRO A 104 -13.56 5.88 1.06
N ALA A 105 -14.81 5.87 1.45
CA ALA A 105 -15.84 5.07 0.82
C ALA A 105 -15.92 5.38 -0.68
N GLY A 106 -16.25 4.37 -1.48
CA GLY A 106 -16.32 4.51 -2.94
C GLY A 106 -14.98 4.39 -3.65
N THR A 107 -13.89 4.13 -2.92
CA THR A 107 -12.57 3.92 -3.52
C THR A 107 -12.50 2.53 -4.14
N ARG A 108 -12.00 2.46 -5.36
CA ARG A 108 -11.73 1.17 -6.00
C ARG A 108 -10.54 0.50 -5.36
N CYS A 109 -10.70 -0.76 -4.95
CA CYS A 109 -9.64 -1.51 -4.29
C CYS A 109 -9.75 -3.01 -4.60
N VAL A 110 -8.62 -3.69 -4.42
CA VAL A 110 -8.53 -5.14 -4.54
C VAL A 110 -7.67 -5.68 -3.40
N LYS A 111 -8.13 -6.75 -2.77
CA LYS A 111 -7.41 -7.41 -1.67
C LYS A 111 -6.51 -8.49 -2.21
N GLY A 112 -5.36 -8.67 -1.57
CA GLY A 112 -4.40 -9.70 -1.93
C GLY A 112 -3.42 -9.95 -0.81
N THR A 113 -2.25 -10.47 -1.18
CA THR A 113 -1.18 -10.77 -0.23
C THR A 113 0.14 -10.18 -0.71
N PHE A 114 0.98 -9.80 0.24
CA PHE A 114 2.36 -9.40 0.03
C PHE A 114 3.22 -10.33 0.88
N GLY A 115 3.81 -11.35 0.24
CA GLY A 115 4.39 -12.46 0.99
C GLY A 115 3.28 -13.16 1.78
N ASN A 116 3.44 -13.26 3.10
CA ASN A 116 2.43 -13.82 4.00
C ASN A 116 1.56 -12.74 4.68
N ALA A 117 1.74 -11.47 4.32
CA ALA A 117 0.97 -10.36 4.87
C ALA A 117 -0.28 -10.09 4.04
N LYS A 118 -1.40 -9.83 4.73
CA LYS A 118 -2.64 -9.42 4.07
C LYS A 118 -2.51 -7.98 3.60
N SER A 119 -2.78 -7.75 2.31
CA SER A 119 -2.59 -6.46 1.68
C SER A 119 -3.82 -6.04 0.88
N VAL A 120 -3.81 -4.80 0.43
CA VAL A 120 -4.84 -4.21 -0.41
C VAL A 120 -4.21 -3.17 -1.32
N ALA A 121 -4.66 -3.11 -2.57
CA ALA A 121 -4.29 -2.05 -3.51
C ALA A 121 -5.49 -1.13 -3.67
N VAL A 122 -5.27 0.17 -3.51
CA VAL A 122 -6.32 1.19 -3.54
C VAL A 122 -6.00 2.29 -4.52
N ARG A 123 -7.03 2.96 -5.05
CA ARG A 123 -6.90 4.03 -6.02
C ARG A 123 -6.92 5.43 -5.39
N ARG A 124 -7.15 5.53 -4.08
CA ARG A 124 -7.16 6.79 -3.34
C ARG A 124 -6.82 6.54 -1.88
N VAL A 125 -6.01 7.42 -1.29
CA VAL A 125 -5.57 7.27 0.10
C VAL A 125 -5.11 8.61 0.68
N ARG A 126 -5.26 8.75 2.00
CA ARG A 126 -4.67 9.84 2.79
C ARG A 126 -3.92 9.23 3.96
N TYR A 127 -2.68 9.63 4.14
CA TYR A 127 -1.85 9.09 5.21
C TYR A 127 -1.93 9.96 6.46
N LYS A 128 -1.97 9.33 7.64
CA LYS A 128 -1.98 9.99 8.94
C LYS A 128 -0.98 9.31 9.86
N LYS A 129 -0.36 10.08 10.75
CA LYS A 129 0.49 9.50 11.78
C LYS A 129 -0.33 8.66 12.74
N ILE A 130 0.28 7.60 13.27
CA ILE A 130 -0.29 6.83 14.37
C ILE A 130 -0.04 7.60 15.66
N ASP A 131 -1.09 7.84 16.40
CA ASP A 131 -0.99 8.54 17.70
C ASP A 131 -0.51 7.61 18.79
#